data_f1e34af8a843283e82021b9a1724858d
#
_entry.id   f1e34af8a843283e82021b9a1724858d
#
_cell.length_a   1.000
_cell.length_b   1.000
_cell.length_c   1.000
_cell.angle_alpha   90.00
_cell.angle_beta   90.00
_cell.angle_gamma   90.00
#
_symmetry.space_group_name_H-M   'P 1'
#
loop_
_entity.id
_entity.type
_entity.pdbx_description
1 polymer ?
#
loop_
_entity_poly.entity_id
_entity_poly.type
_entity_poly.pdbx_seq_one_letter_code
_entity_poly.pdbx_strand_id
1 'polypeptide(L)'
;MADIKNYTLNLGPQHPAAHGVLRLVLELDGEVVQRADPHIGLLHRATEKLAESKTFIQSLPYMDRLDYVSMMCNEHAYCLAIEKLLGLEVPLRAQYIRVMFAEITRMLNHLLWLGAHGFDCGAMNILIYCLDRKSTRLNSSHRCISYAVFCLKKK
;
A
#
# COMPACT_ATOMS: atom_id res chain seq x y z
N MET A 1 -46.44 -18.44 0.53
CA MET A 1 -45.06 -18.10 0.86
C MET A 1 -44.85 -16.68 0.45
N ALA A 2 -44.48 -15.78 1.36
CA ALA A 2 -44.21 -14.39 1.00
C ALA A 2 -42.92 -14.39 0.18
N ASP A 3 -42.99 -13.92 -1.06
CA ASP A 3 -41.79 -13.65 -1.89
C ASP A 3 -40.99 -12.57 -1.19
N ILE A 4 -39.89 -12.97 -0.56
CA ILE A 4 -38.90 -12.03 0.00
C ILE A 4 -38.14 -11.48 -1.20
N LYS A 5 -38.61 -10.39 -1.74
CA LYS A 5 -38.08 -9.85 -2.99
C LYS A 5 -36.82 -9.06 -2.80
N ASN A 6 -36.53 -8.38 -1.78
CA ASN A 6 -35.28 -7.61 -1.62
C ASN A 6 -34.81 -7.72 -0.17
N TYR A 7 -33.58 -8.12 0.00
CA TYR A 7 -32.93 -8.02 1.29
C TYR A 7 -31.60 -7.26 1.20
N THR A 8 -31.29 -6.54 2.27
CA THR A 8 -30.06 -5.75 2.34
C THR A 8 -28.98 -6.55 3.07
N LEU A 9 -27.86 -6.78 2.40
CA LEU A 9 -26.68 -7.41 2.96
C LEU A 9 -25.63 -6.36 3.24
N ASN A 10 -25.12 -6.33 4.47
CA ASN A 10 -24.04 -5.40 4.87
C ASN A 10 -22.74 -6.20 5.04
N LEU A 11 -21.79 -6.00 4.14
CA LEU A 11 -20.45 -6.58 4.16
C LEU A 11 -19.46 -5.57 4.74
N GLY A 12 -18.89 -5.91 5.88
CA GLY A 12 -17.85 -5.09 6.53
C GLY A 12 -18.37 -3.97 7.43
N PRO A 13 -17.42 -3.25 8.07
CA PRO A 13 -15.96 -3.37 7.89
C PRO A 13 -15.36 -4.65 8.48
N GLN A 14 -15.99 -5.28 9.48
CA GLN A 14 -15.55 -6.56 10.05
C GLN A 14 -16.15 -7.72 9.25
N HIS A 15 -15.52 -8.05 8.14
CA HIS A 15 -15.87 -9.18 7.29
C HIS A 15 -14.61 -9.68 6.58
N PRO A 16 -14.40 -10.99 6.39
CA PRO A 16 -13.20 -11.52 5.74
C PRO A 16 -12.95 -10.93 4.34
N ALA A 17 -13.99 -10.74 3.54
CA ALA A 17 -13.91 -10.15 2.22
C ALA A 17 -13.71 -8.63 2.20
N ALA A 18 -13.84 -7.94 3.33
CA ALA A 18 -13.75 -6.48 3.41
C ALA A 18 -12.32 -5.96 3.71
N HIS A 19 -11.36 -6.85 3.96
CA HIS A 19 -9.98 -6.52 4.33
C HIS A 19 -9.85 -5.46 5.45
N GLY A 20 -10.83 -5.40 6.35
CA GLY A 20 -10.87 -4.52 7.52
C GLY A 20 -11.28 -3.06 7.26
N VAL A 21 -11.39 -2.61 6.00
CA VAL A 21 -11.59 -1.19 5.65
C VAL A 21 -12.70 -0.93 4.64
N LEU A 22 -13.33 -1.95 4.10
CA LEU A 22 -14.45 -1.81 3.18
C LEU A 22 -15.78 -2.07 3.90
N ARG A 23 -16.73 -1.16 3.72
CA ARG A 23 -18.15 -1.41 4.02
C ARG A 23 -18.90 -1.37 2.71
N LEU A 24 -19.52 -2.48 2.34
CA LEU A 24 -20.31 -2.60 1.12
C LEU A 24 -21.73 -2.99 1.50
N VAL A 25 -22.68 -2.15 1.16
CA VAL A 25 -24.11 -2.43 1.35
C VAL A 25 -24.69 -2.90 0.01
N LEU A 26 -25.22 -4.10 -0.02
CA LEU A 26 -25.81 -4.73 -1.19
C LEU A 26 -27.32 -4.84 -1.02
N GLU A 27 -28.06 -4.48 -2.03
CA GLU A 27 -29.47 -4.82 -2.17
C GLU A 27 -29.59 -6.00 -3.14
N LEU A 28 -30.15 -7.11 -2.65
CA LEU A 28 -30.21 -8.37 -3.37
C LEU A 28 -31.65 -8.76 -3.65
N ASP A 29 -31.90 -9.25 -4.85
CA ASP A 29 -33.14 -9.97 -5.22
C ASP A 29 -32.75 -11.45 -5.43
N GLY A 30 -32.94 -12.26 -4.38
CA GLY A 30 -32.37 -13.58 -4.32
C GLY A 30 -30.84 -13.52 -4.31
N GLU A 31 -30.18 -14.06 -5.34
CA GLU A 31 -28.71 -14.02 -5.52
C GLU A 31 -28.24 -12.89 -6.46
N VAL A 32 -29.18 -12.14 -7.03
CA VAL A 32 -28.87 -11.08 -8.00
C VAL A 32 -28.67 -9.76 -7.28
N VAL A 33 -27.54 -9.11 -7.48
CA VAL A 33 -27.24 -7.78 -6.94
C VAL A 33 -28.01 -6.74 -7.75
N GLN A 34 -28.97 -6.06 -7.11
CA GLN A 34 -29.73 -4.95 -7.70
C GLN A 34 -28.99 -3.62 -7.52
N ARG A 35 -28.39 -3.44 -6.35
CA ARG A 35 -27.65 -2.22 -6.02
C ARG A 35 -26.46 -2.52 -5.12
N ALA A 36 -25.34 -1.86 -5.38
CA ALA A 36 -24.16 -1.87 -4.54
C ALA A 36 -23.84 -0.44 -4.11
N ASP A 37 -23.73 -0.21 -2.81
CA ASP A 37 -23.39 1.08 -2.22
C ASP A 37 -22.10 0.94 -1.39
N PRO A 38 -20.95 1.31 -1.96
CA PRO A 38 -19.67 1.24 -1.27
C PRO A 38 -19.45 2.45 -0.37
N HIS A 39 -19.27 2.21 0.92
CA HIS A 39 -18.88 3.23 1.89
C HIS A 39 -17.36 3.24 2.04
N ILE A 40 -16.72 4.22 1.42
CA ILE A 40 -15.27 4.42 1.44
C ILE A 40 -14.87 5.47 2.48
N GLY A 41 -13.57 5.57 2.77
CA GLY A 41 -13.05 6.59 3.67
C GLY A 41 -12.66 6.08 5.05
N LEU A 42 -12.86 4.80 5.36
CA LEU A 42 -12.45 4.22 6.66
C LEU A 42 -10.93 4.27 6.90
N LEU A 43 -10.13 4.36 5.83
CA LEU A 43 -8.69 4.51 5.88
C LEU A 43 -8.22 5.93 5.50
N HIS A 44 -9.13 6.87 5.35
CA HIS A 44 -8.78 8.24 5.01
C HIS A 44 -8.11 8.96 6.18
N ARG A 45 -6.84 9.34 6.03
CA ARG A 45 -5.99 9.94 7.05
C ARG A 45 -5.58 11.38 6.74
N ALA A 46 -6.24 12.02 5.81
CA ALA A 46 -5.94 13.38 5.35
C ALA A 46 -4.46 13.60 4.96
N THR A 47 -3.83 12.61 4.33
CA THR A 47 -2.40 12.62 3.99
C THR A 47 -2.01 13.81 3.14
N GLU A 48 -2.83 14.19 2.15
CA GLU A 48 -2.58 15.36 1.30
C GLU A 48 -2.59 16.65 2.11
N LYS A 49 -3.56 16.82 2.98
CA LYS A 49 -3.68 18.01 3.83
C LYS A 49 -2.54 18.13 4.84
N LEU A 50 -2.09 17.01 5.37
CA LEU A 50 -0.93 16.97 6.26
C LEU A 50 0.36 17.30 5.50
N ALA A 51 0.51 16.81 4.26
CA ALA A 51 1.67 17.10 3.43
C ALA A 51 1.80 18.61 3.08
N GLU A 52 0.67 19.31 2.84
CA GLU A 52 0.67 20.76 2.60
C GLU A 52 1.30 21.57 3.73
N SER A 53 1.19 21.10 4.97
CA SER A 53 1.74 21.79 6.16
C SER A 53 3.20 21.47 6.45
N LYS A 54 3.84 20.62 5.65
CA LYS A 54 5.19 20.10 5.87
C LYS A 54 6.13 20.51 4.74
N THR A 55 7.44 20.47 5.03
CA THR A 55 8.46 20.58 3.98
C THR A 55 8.50 19.30 3.13
N PHE A 56 9.06 19.38 1.92
CA PHE A 56 9.18 18.22 1.03
C PHE A 56 9.86 17.02 1.70
N ILE A 57 10.91 17.25 2.47
CA ILE A 57 11.62 16.17 3.19
C ILE A 57 10.74 15.57 4.30
N GLN A 58 9.97 16.40 5.00
CA GLN A 58 9.08 15.94 6.07
C GLN A 58 7.84 15.24 5.52
N SER A 59 7.47 15.50 4.26
CA SER A 59 6.35 14.85 3.59
C SER A 59 6.70 13.47 3.03
N LEU A 60 7.99 13.17 2.86
CA LEU A 60 8.44 11.89 2.32
C LEU A 60 7.85 10.65 3.05
N PRO A 61 7.83 10.59 4.40
CA PRO A 61 7.23 9.45 5.10
C PRO A 61 5.74 9.25 4.85
N TYR A 62 5.02 10.27 4.40
CA TYR A 62 3.60 10.09 4.06
C TYR A 62 3.43 9.26 2.78
N MET A 63 4.39 9.29 1.88
CA MET A 63 4.35 8.52 0.64
C MET A 63 4.40 7.01 0.92
N ASP A 64 5.12 6.58 1.96
CA ASP A 64 5.19 5.18 2.37
C ASP A 64 3.84 4.60 2.76
N ARG A 65 2.93 5.46 3.21
CA ARG A 65 1.62 5.06 3.73
C ARG A 65 0.52 5.10 2.67
N LEU A 66 0.84 5.46 1.44
CA LEU A 66 -0.11 5.42 0.31
C LEU A 66 -0.26 3.97 -0.17
N ASP A 67 0.74 3.45 -0.84
CA ASP A 67 0.86 2.02 -1.12
C ASP A 67 1.85 1.40 -0.13
N TYR A 68 1.34 0.96 1.01
CA TYR A 68 2.14 0.40 2.11
C TYR A 68 2.76 -0.98 1.80
N VAL A 69 2.59 -1.47 0.60
CA VAL A 69 3.23 -2.69 0.08
C VAL A 69 4.43 -2.36 -0.79
N SER A 70 4.42 -1.21 -1.48
CA SER A 70 5.47 -0.74 -2.39
C SER A 70 6.09 0.58 -1.92
N MET A 71 6.44 0.69 -0.65
CA MET A 71 6.91 1.91 0.00
C MET A 71 8.06 2.58 -0.72
N MET A 72 9.11 1.85 -1.07
CA MET A 72 10.30 2.40 -1.73
C MET A 72 10.00 2.94 -3.13
N CYS A 73 9.05 2.33 -3.84
CA CYS A 73 8.63 2.81 -5.15
C CYS A 73 7.90 4.15 -5.04
N ASN A 74 7.06 4.31 -4.01
CA ASN A 74 6.35 5.56 -3.75
C ASN A 74 7.32 6.70 -3.39
N GLU A 75 8.26 6.44 -2.49
CA GLU A 75 9.31 7.40 -2.13
C GLU A 75 10.15 7.77 -3.35
N HIS A 76 10.54 6.79 -4.17
CA HIS A 76 11.34 7.02 -5.37
C HIS A 76 10.61 7.92 -6.37
N ALA A 77 9.32 7.66 -6.62
CA ALA A 77 8.50 8.49 -7.52
C ALA A 77 8.42 9.95 -7.01
N TYR A 78 8.21 10.13 -5.71
CA TYR A 78 8.17 11.45 -5.08
C TYR A 78 9.52 12.18 -5.19
N CYS A 79 10.62 11.49 -4.88
CA CYS A 79 11.98 12.06 -4.99
C CYS A 79 12.30 12.47 -6.43
N LEU A 80 11.97 11.64 -7.43
CA LEU A 80 12.18 11.96 -8.84
C LEU A 80 11.42 13.23 -9.27
N ALA A 81 10.19 13.41 -8.78
CA ALA A 81 9.40 14.60 -9.08
C ALA A 81 10.06 15.88 -8.52
N ILE A 82 10.53 15.83 -7.27
CA ILE A 82 11.21 16.97 -6.63
C ILE A 82 12.56 17.26 -7.29
N GLU A 83 13.35 16.23 -7.57
CA GLU A 83 14.65 16.37 -8.26
C GLU A 83 14.49 16.99 -9.64
N LYS A 84 13.45 16.60 -10.37
CA LYS A 84 13.13 17.19 -11.66
C LYS A 84 12.73 18.68 -11.54
N LEU A 85 11.96 19.04 -10.50
CA LEU A 85 11.57 20.44 -10.24
C LEU A 85 12.77 21.31 -9.87
N LEU A 86 13.72 20.77 -9.11
CA LEU A 86 14.91 21.48 -8.64
C LEU A 86 16.08 21.42 -9.62
N GLY A 87 15.99 20.62 -10.69
CA GLY A 87 17.08 20.42 -11.65
C GLY A 87 18.31 19.72 -11.03
N LEU A 88 18.11 18.85 -10.03
CA LEU A 88 19.19 18.19 -9.31
C LEU A 88 19.66 16.94 -10.06
N GLU A 89 20.99 16.83 -10.23
CA GLU A 89 21.60 15.60 -10.74
C GLU A 89 21.94 14.65 -9.59
N VAL A 90 21.44 13.43 -9.71
CA VAL A 90 21.65 12.38 -8.70
C VAL A 90 22.90 11.58 -9.05
N PRO A 91 23.84 11.35 -8.10
CA PRO A 91 25.02 10.53 -8.34
C PRO A 91 24.66 9.12 -8.81
N LEU A 92 25.43 8.59 -9.75
CA LEU A 92 25.20 7.27 -10.36
C LEU A 92 25.05 6.14 -9.33
N ARG A 93 25.86 6.15 -8.27
CA ARG A 93 25.77 5.18 -7.17
C ARG A 93 24.40 5.20 -6.49
N ALA A 94 23.83 6.40 -6.26
CA ALA A 94 22.50 6.53 -5.64
C ALA A 94 21.41 6.00 -6.57
N GLN A 95 21.54 6.20 -7.89
CA GLN A 95 20.59 5.66 -8.87
C GLN A 95 20.57 4.12 -8.84
N TYR A 96 21.72 3.46 -8.81
CA TYR A 96 21.80 2.00 -8.69
C TYR A 96 21.19 1.48 -7.38
N ILE A 97 21.45 2.15 -6.26
CA ILE A 97 20.88 1.78 -4.97
C ILE A 97 19.35 1.90 -5.01
N ARG A 98 18.82 2.97 -5.58
CA ARG A 98 17.37 3.17 -5.73
C ARG A 98 16.72 2.07 -6.56
N VAL A 99 17.31 1.72 -7.71
CA VAL A 99 16.80 0.65 -8.55
C VAL A 99 16.82 -0.69 -7.81
N MET A 100 17.91 -1.01 -7.14
CA MET A 100 18.02 -2.24 -6.36
C MET A 100 16.91 -2.35 -5.30
N PHE A 101 16.66 -1.28 -4.54
CA PHE A 101 15.61 -1.29 -3.52
C PHE A 101 14.19 -1.27 -4.11
N ALA A 102 13.97 -0.60 -5.24
CA ALA A 102 12.70 -0.67 -5.95
C ALA A 102 12.38 -2.11 -6.39
N GLU A 103 13.38 -2.84 -6.91
CA GLU A 103 13.22 -4.24 -7.31
C GLU A 103 12.98 -5.18 -6.12
N ILE A 104 13.68 -4.97 -5.00
CA ILE A 104 13.42 -5.73 -3.76
C ILE A 104 11.99 -5.47 -3.28
N THR A 105 11.54 -4.22 -3.30
CA THR A 105 10.18 -3.84 -2.92
C THR A 105 9.15 -4.48 -3.85
N ARG A 106 9.42 -4.52 -5.14
CA ARG A 106 8.54 -5.19 -6.11
C ARG A 106 8.41 -6.69 -5.81
N MET A 107 9.50 -7.37 -5.50
CA MET A 107 9.44 -8.79 -5.09
C MET A 107 8.62 -8.98 -3.81
N LEU A 108 8.75 -8.08 -2.83
CA LEU A 108 7.97 -8.12 -1.60
C LEU A 108 6.47 -7.90 -1.84
N ASN A 109 6.14 -7.01 -2.77
CA ASN A 109 4.75 -6.79 -3.21
C ASN A 109 4.16 -8.06 -3.81
N HIS A 110 4.87 -8.71 -4.72
CA HIS A 110 4.42 -9.96 -5.32
C HIS A 110 4.25 -11.10 -4.30
N LEU A 111 5.15 -11.18 -3.32
CA LEU A 111 5.03 -12.17 -2.24
C LEU A 111 3.79 -11.91 -1.37
N LEU A 112 3.50 -10.66 -1.04
CA LEU A 112 2.30 -10.33 -0.28
C LEU A 112 1.02 -10.61 -1.08
N TRP A 113 1.01 -10.23 -2.37
CA TRP A 113 -0.11 -10.53 -3.25
C TRP A 113 -0.36 -12.05 -3.33
N LEU A 114 0.69 -12.83 -3.58
CA LEU A 114 0.58 -14.28 -3.66
C LEU A 114 0.10 -14.89 -2.33
N GLY A 115 0.63 -14.37 -1.21
CA GLY A 115 0.23 -14.79 0.13
C GLY A 115 -1.25 -14.51 0.43
N ALA A 116 -1.71 -13.30 0.09
CA ALA A 116 -3.10 -12.91 0.28
C ALA A 116 -4.05 -13.73 -0.61
N HIS A 117 -3.68 -13.95 -1.87
CA HIS A 117 -4.46 -14.78 -2.78
C HIS A 117 -4.51 -16.25 -2.33
N GLY A 118 -3.38 -16.79 -1.87
CA GLY A 118 -3.33 -18.13 -1.29
C GLY A 118 -4.21 -18.27 -0.04
N PHE A 119 -4.24 -17.23 0.80
CA PHE A 119 -5.12 -17.17 1.97
C PHE A 119 -6.61 -17.19 1.57
N ASP A 120 -7.00 -16.41 0.58
CA ASP A 120 -8.37 -16.34 0.07
C ASP A 120 -8.82 -17.69 -0.52
N CYS A 121 -7.88 -18.45 -1.10
CA CYS A 121 -8.11 -19.84 -1.55
C CYS A 121 -8.08 -20.88 -0.42
N GLY A 122 -7.88 -20.48 0.84
CA GLY A 122 -7.87 -21.37 2.01
C GLY A 122 -6.49 -21.90 2.42
N ALA A 123 -5.40 -21.51 1.73
CA ALA A 123 -4.04 -21.96 2.02
C ALA A 123 -3.30 -20.99 2.95
N MET A 124 -3.69 -20.95 4.23
CA MET A 124 -3.12 -20.03 5.24
C MET A 124 -1.59 -20.13 5.37
N ASN A 125 -1.03 -21.32 5.21
CA ASN A 125 0.41 -21.55 5.34
C ASN A 125 1.22 -20.73 4.31
N ILE A 126 0.69 -20.51 3.11
CA ILE A 126 1.33 -19.70 2.07
C ILE A 126 1.50 -18.27 2.55
N LEU A 127 0.46 -17.69 3.17
CA LEU A 127 0.52 -16.34 3.73
C LEU A 127 1.62 -16.22 4.80
N ILE A 128 1.71 -17.19 5.72
CA ILE A 128 2.70 -17.20 6.79
C ILE A 128 4.13 -17.24 6.22
N TYR A 129 4.39 -18.10 5.24
CA TYR A 129 5.70 -18.17 4.58
C TYR A 129 6.05 -16.88 3.81
N CYS A 130 5.09 -16.27 3.15
CA CYS A 130 5.29 -15.01 2.44
C CYS A 130 5.59 -13.86 3.41
N LEU A 131 4.90 -13.80 4.57
CA LEU A 131 5.12 -12.78 5.59
C LEU A 131 6.47 -12.95 6.29
N ASP A 132 6.92 -14.15 6.56
CA ASP A 132 8.25 -14.42 7.13
C ASP A 132 9.36 -13.87 6.23
N ARG A 133 9.28 -14.13 4.93
CA ARG A 133 10.21 -13.58 3.95
C ARG A 133 10.14 -12.05 3.86
N LYS A 134 8.96 -11.46 4.01
CA LYS A 134 8.76 -10.01 4.03
C LYS A 134 9.42 -9.37 5.24
N SER A 135 9.23 -9.90 6.46
CA SER A 135 9.76 -9.32 7.69
C SER A 135 11.29 -9.31 7.71
N THR A 136 11.93 -10.37 7.25
CA THR A 136 13.40 -10.48 7.19
C THR A 136 14.02 -9.44 6.24
N ARG A 137 13.36 -9.09 5.13
CA ARG A 137 13.88 -8.12 4.16
C ARG A 137 13.53 -6.67 4.48
N LEU A 138 12.36 -6.39 5.08
CA LEU A 138 11.97 -5.04 5.50
C LEU A 138 12.90 -4.48 6.58
N ASN A 139 13.33 -5.27 7.54
CA ASN A 139 14.28 -4.83 8.58
C ASN A 139 15.64 -4.42 8.01
N SER A 140 16.09 -5.02 6.92
CA SER A 140 17.29 -4.59 6.20
C SER A 140 17.07 -3.32 5.36
N SER A 141 15.86 -3.12 4.83
CA SER A 141 15.50 -1.98 4.00
C SER A 141 15.43 -0.67 4.81
N HIS A 142 14.85 -0.69 6.01
CA HIS A 142 14.78 0.50 6.88
C HIS A 142 16.15 1.09 7.25
N ARG A 143 17.19 0.27 7.37
CA ARG A 143 18.56 0.74 7.57
C ARG A 143 19.13 1.48 6.35
N CYS A 144 18.74 1.10 5.15
CA CYS A 144 19.27 1.68 3.91
C CYS A 144 18.52 2.93 3.46
N ILE A 145 17.25 3.10 3.81
CA ILE A 145 16.48 4.33 3.57
C ILE A 145 17.15 5.51 4.25
N SER A 146 17.53 5.36 5.52
CA SER A 146 18.29 6.37 6.25
C SER A 146 19.59 6.72 5.55
N TYR A 147 20.23 5.76 4.87
CA TYR A 147 21.49 5.97 4.15
C TYR A 147 21.30 6.68 2.81
N ALA A 148 20.23 6.37 2.07
CA ALA A 148 19.93 7.02 0.78
C ALA A 148 19.51 8.49 0.97
N VAL A 149 18.72 8.78 2.00
CA VAL A 149 18.37 10.16 2.41
C VAL A 149 19.58 10.90 2.97
N PHE A 150 20.50 10.20 3.65
CA PHE A 150 21.74 10.79 4.18
C PHE A 150 22.72 11.18 3.08
N CYS A 151 22.75 10.48 1.95
CA CYS A 151 23.58 10.85 0.81
C CYS A 151 23.11 12.15 0.13
N LEU A 152 21.85 12.54 0.25
CA LEU A 152 21.33 13.84 -0.21
C LEU A 152 21.72 15.01 0.71
N LYS A 153 22.07 14.73 1.98
CA LYS A 153 22.46 15.75 2.99
C LYS A 153 23.93 16.15 3.00
N LYS A 154 24.76 15.48 2.19
CA LYS A 154 26.22 15.72 2.15
C LYS A 154 26.67 16.44 0.87
N LYS A 155 25.97 17.49 0.48
CA LYS A 155 26.47 18.53 -0.41
C LYS A 155 26.23 19.89 0.21
#